data_b1ce007047e531ca37438c75b79547bd
#
_entry.id   b1ce007047e531ca37438c75b79547bd
#
_cell.length_a   1.000
_cell.length_b   1.000
_cell.length_c   1.000
_cell.angle_alpha   90.00
_cell.angle_beta   90.00
_cell.angle_gamma   90.00
#
_symmetry.space_group_name_H-M   'P 1'
#
loop_
_entity.id
_entity.type
_entity.pdbx_description
1 polymer ?
#
loop_
_entity_poly.entity_id
_entity_poly.type
_entity_poly.pdbx_seq_one_letter_code
_entity_poly.pdbx_strand_id
1 'polypeptide(L)'
;MLIILKKIKMKKSFLISLCVCSLFIISCQQAPKVVDTNPNYEKNLATAKKFFELFNSEDLDAQIPLICPGVTHYPPFYGSEPGKYDEFIAAGKGWMDNFDEITYNAEVWLPGTDSLGVLNGSVRTYGNWSAKNTASGNVISNRAYHSFEFNGAGQIHELRDYFDGSGLMAAAMATNE
;
A
#
# COMPACT_ATOMS: atom_id res chain seq x y z
N MET A 1 -12.85 23.65 -66.38
CA MET A 1 -12.98 24.51 -65.16
C MET A 1 -13.61 23.78 -63.94
N LEU A 2 -14.28 22.66 -64.11
CA LEU A 2 -14.93 21.92 -63.00
C LEU A 2 -13.99 21.02 -62.14
N ILE A 3 -12.88 20.55 -62.75
CA ILE A 3 -11.94 19.61 -62.08
C ILE A 3 -11.08 20.30 -61.01
N ILE A 4 -10.75 21.59 -61.19
CA ILE A 4 -9.85 22.34 -60.27
C ILE A 4 -10.58 22.66 -58.96
N LEU A 5 -11.90 22.94 -59.02
CA LEU A 5 -12.68 23.25 -57.84
C LEU A 5 -12.90 22.03 -56.89
N LYS A 6 -12.95 20.80 -57.45
CA LYS A 6 -13.10 19.57 -56.68
C LYS A 6 -11.82 19.20 -55.89
N LYS A 7 -10.63 19.53 -56.46
CA LYS A 7 -9.34 19.30 -55.80
C LYS A 7 -9.08 20.24 -54.61
N ILE A 8 -9.56 21.49 -54.70
CA ILE A 8 -9.42 22.46 -53.61
C ILE A 8 -10.32 22.13 -52.40
N LYS A 9 -11.54 21.61 -52.63
CA LYS A 9 -12.44 21.18 -51.55
C LYS A 9 -11.89 19.98 -50.80
N MET A 10 -11.28 19.00 -51.46
CA MET A 10 -10.68 17.84 -50.79
C MET A 10 -9.49 18.22 -49.91
N LYS A 11 -8.65 19.15 -50.32
CA LYS A 11 -7.48 19.60 -49.55
C LYS A 11 -7.89 20.32 -48.23
N LYS A 12 -8.96 21.12 -48.26
CA LYS A 12 -9.47 21.81 -47.08
C LYS A 12 -10.11 20.83 -46.06
N SER A 13 -10.85 19.85 -46.53
CA SER A 13 -11.47 18.82 -45.67
C SER A 13 -10.40 17.92 -45.03
N PHE A 14 -9.31 17.58 -45.75
CA PHE A 14 -8.20 16.80 -45.21
C PHE A 14 -7.41 17.56 -44.16
N LEU A 15 -7.18 18.87 -44.34
CA LEU A 15 -6.51 19.73 -43.38
C LEU A 15 -7.34 19.91 -42.07
N ILE A 16 -8.66 20.04 -42.18
CA ILE A 16 -9.55 20.15 -41.03
C ILE A 16 -9.59 18.81 -40.24
N SER A 17 -9.61 17.67 -40.94
CA SER A 17 -9.56 16.34 -40.29
C SER A 17 -8.24 16.11 -39.58
N LEU A 18 -7.11 16.57 -40.15
CA LEU A 18 -5.79 16.44 -39.52
C LEU A 18 -5.67 17.33 -38.26
N CYS A 19 -6.24 18.54 -38.25
CA CYS A 19 -6.25 19.43 -37.12
C CYS A 19 -7.14 18.89 -35.96
N VAL A 20 -8.25 18.20 -36.25
CA VAL A 20 -9.11 17.60 -35.23
C VAL A 20 -8.44 16.40 -34.57
N CYS A 21 -7.71 15.58 -35.32
CA CYS A 21 -6.96 14.45 -34.75
C CYS A 21 -5.78 14.87 -33.85
N SER A 22 -5.18 16.04 -34.07
CA SER A 22 -4.07 16.53 -33.23
C SER A 22 -4.51 17.08 -31.86
N LEU A 23 -5.79 17.37 -31.68
CA LEU A 23 -6.36 17.83 -30.40
C LEU A 23 -6.61 16.71 -29.38
N PHE A 24 -6.59 15.44 -29.80
CA PHE A 24 -6.82 14.30 -28.91
C PHE A 24 -5.55 13.70 -28.30
N ILE A 25 -4.36 14.16 -28.67
CA ILE A 25 -3.09 13.58 -28.17
C ILE A 25 -2.60 14.24 -26.88
N ILE A 26 -3.28 15.29 -26.37
CA ILE A 26 -2.82 16.05 -25.18
C ILE A 26 -3.47 15.52 -23.88
N SER A 27 -4.27 14.45 -23.93
CA SER A 27 -5.07 14.00 -22.80
C SER A 27 -4.39 12.98 -21.86
N CYS A 28 -3.11 12.67 -22.03
CA CYS A 28 -2.35 11.90 -21.04
C CYS A 28 -1.35 12.78 -20.30
N GLN A 29 -1.82 13.81 -19.64
CA GLN A 29 -1.01 14.41 -18.58
C GLN A 29 -1.03 13.44 -17.40
N GLN A 30 0.15 12.98 -16.99
CA GLN A 30 0.29 12.26 -15.73
C GLN A 30 -0.35 13.13 -14.63
N ALA A 31 -1.26 12.53 -13.86
CA ALA A 31 -1.81 13.22 -12.71
C ALA A 31 -0.66 13.79 -11.86
N PRO A 32 -0.76 15.03 -11.39
CA PRO A 32 0.28 15.62 -10.55
C PRO A 32 0.54 14.66 -9.37
N LYS A 33 1.81 14.40 -9.11
CA LYS A 33 2.20 13.58 -7.96
C LYS A 33 1.70 14.30 -6.71
N VAL A 34 0.83 13.66 -5.95
CA VAL A 34 0.37 14.20 -4.66
C VAL A 34 1.57 14.19 -3.72
N VAL A 35 1.96 15.37 -3.25
CA VAL A 35 3.02 15.54 -2.27
C VAL A 35 2.36 15.95 -0.96
N ASP A 36 2.59 15.17 0.10
CA ASP A 36 2.13 15.55 1.43
C ASP A 36 2.97 16.74 1.92
N THR A 37 2.28 17.82 2.22
CA THR A 37 2.90 19.05 2.77
C THR A 37 2.99 19.02 4.30
N ASN A 38 2.52 17.95 4.96
CA ASN A 38 2.68 17.78 6.39
C ASN A 38 4.17 17.64 6.73
N PRO A 39 4.73 18.44 7.63
CA PRO A 39 6.17 18.44 7.92
C PRO A 39 6.68 17.12 8.51
N ASN A 40 5.78 16.26 9.01
CA ASN A 40 6.14 14.98 9.60
C ASN A 40 6.04 13.82 8.60
N TYR A 41 5.51 14.01 7.38
CA TYR A 41 5.25 12.91 6.45
C TYR A 41 6.51 12.10 6.11
N GLU A 42 7.61 12.74 5.75
CA GLU A 42 8.85 12.04 5.38
C GLU A 42 9.42 11.22 6.56
N LYS A 43 9.34 11.76 7.78
CA LYS A 43 9.73 11.05 8.99
C LYS A 43 8.83 9.82 9.22
N ASN A 44 7.53 9.99 9.10
CA ASN A 44 6.54 8.95 9.29
C ASN A 44 6.67 7.85 8.22
N LEU A 45 6.92 8.24 6.97
CA LEU A 45 7.21 7.32 5.87
C LEU A 45 8.48 6.49 6.14
N ALA A 46 9.53 7.12 6.66
CA ALA A 46 10.74 6.39 7.03
C ALA A 46 10.47 5.37 8.16
N THR A 47 9.66 5.74 9.16
CA THR A 47 9.24 4.83 10.24
C THR A 47 8.43 3.64 9.68
N ALA A 48 7.45 3.88 8.80
CA ALA A 48 6.65 2.81 8.20
C ALA A 48 7.48 1.83 7.37
N LYS A 49 8.42 2.36 6.58
CA LYS A 49 9.35 1.52 5.80
C LYS A 49 10.24 0.69 6.72
N LYS A 50 10.80 1.32 7.76
CA LYS A 50 11.66 0.61 8.74
C LYS A 50 10.89 -0.47 9.50
N PHE A 51 9.62 -0.23 9.81
CA PHE A 51 8.75 -1.22 10.45
C PHE A 51 8.66 -2.52 9.63
N PHE A 52 8.39 -2.43 8.31
CA PHE A 52 8.35 -3.62 7.46
C PHE A 52 9.73 -4.22 7.18
N GLU A 53 10.78 -3.40 7.05
CA GLU A 53 12.15 -3.91 6.92
C GLU A 53 12.52 -4.81 8.10
N LEU A 54 12.22 -4.38 9.33
CA LEU A 54 12.46 -5.14 10.54
C LEU A 54 11.56 -6.37 10.66
N PHE A 55 10.32 -6.27 10.20
CA PHE A 55 9.42 -7.42 10.12
C PHE A 55 9.93 -8.47 9.13
N ASN A 56 10.42 -8.05 7.96
CA ASN A 56 11.03 -8.93 6.96
C ASN A 56 12.32 -9.60 7.48
N SER A 57 13.05 -8.96 8.39
CA SER A 57 14.23 -9.55 9.04
C SER A 57 13.91 -10.29 10.34
N GLU A 58 12.62 -10.37 10.71
CA GLU A 58 12.11 -11.05 11.90
C GLU A 58 12.73 -10.48 13.20
N ASP A 59 13.08 -9.19 13.20
CA ASP A 59 13.69 -8.47 14.33
C ASP A 59 12.61 -7.69 15.12
N LEU A 60 11.85 -8.42 15.94
CA LEU A 60 10.79 -7.82 16.77
C LEU A 60 11.34 -6.83 17.78
N ASP A 61 12.49 -7.10 18.38
CA ASP A 61 13.08 -6.23 19.42
C ASP A 61 13.44 -4.86 18.84
N ALA A 62 13.98 -4.82 17.62
CA ALA A 62 14.26 -3.56 16.93
C ALA A 62 12.98 -2.87 16.42
N GLN A 63 11.90 -3.62 16.21
CA GLN A 63 10.61 -3.07 15.76
C GLN A 63 9.84 -2.37 16.89
N ILE A 64 9.91 -2.89 18.12
CA ILE A 64 9.21 -2.38 19.31
C ILE A 64 9.36 -0.86 19.51
N PRO A 65 10.55 -0.25 19.43
CA PRO A 65 10.72 1.20 19.61
C PRO A 65 9.96 2.07 18.61
N LEU A 66 9.57 1.52 17.47
CA LEU A 66 8.78 2.23 16.45
C LEU A 66 7.29 2.31 16.81
N ILE A 67 6.85 1.57 17.83
CA ILE A 67 5.44 1.40 18.21
C ILE A 67 5.16 2.22 19.46
N CYS A 68 4.10 3.04 19.40
CA CYS A 68 3.65 3.81 20.55
C CYS A 68 3.02 2.89 21.61
N PRO A 69 3.27 3.06 22.93
CA PRO A 69 2.59 2.30 23.98
C PRO A 69 1.05 2.40 23.96
N GLY A 70 0.51 3.48 23.37
CA GLY A 70 -0.93 3.67 23.18
C GLY A 70 -1.45 3.19 21.82
N VAL A 71 -0.72 2.33 21.12
CA VAL A 71 -1.11 1.86 19.78
C VAL A 71 -2.47 1.17 19.77
N THR A 72 -3.19 1.34 18.65
CA THR A 72 -4.36 0.52 18.32
C THR A 72 -4.08 -0.21 17.01
N HIS A 73 -4.20 -1.52 17.01
CA HIS A 73 -4.02 -2.37 15.84
C HIS A 73 -5.35 -2.98 15.40
N TYR A 74 -5.69 -2.85 14.14
CA TYR A 74 -6.85 -3.47 13.50
C TYR A 74 -6.40 -4.64 12.64
N PRO A 75 -6.44 -5.88 13.16
CA PRO A 75 -5.94 -7.05 12.44
C PRO A 75 -6.90 -7.49 11.33
N PRO A 76 -6.41 -8.16 10.28
CA PRO A 76 -7.17 -8.46 9.07
C PRO A 76 -7.97 -9.77 9.17
N PHE A 77 -8.45 -10.14 10.35
CA PHE A 77 -9.20 -11.37 10.55
C PHE A 77 -10.68 -11.10 10.75
N TYR A 78 -11.52 -11.95 10.19
CA TYR A 78 -12.97 -11.84 10.37
C TYR A 78 -13.35 -11.92 11.84
N GLY A 79 -14.11 -10.94 12.31
CA GLY A 79 -14.62 -10.90 13.71
C GLY A 79 -13.58 -10.53 14.76
N SER A 80 -12.36 -10.13 14.37
CA SER A 80 -11.38 -9.65 15.36
C SER A 80 -11.71 -8.25 15.84
N GLU A 81 -11.46 -8.04 17.13
CA GLU A 81 -11.52 -6.72 17.74
C GLU A 81 -10.16 -6.00 17.62
N PRO A 82 -10.14 -4.66 17.70
CA PRO A 82 -8.89 -3.92 17.73
C PRO A 82 -8.02 -4.30 18.93
N GLY A 83 -6.77 -4.67 18.67
CA GLY A 83 -5.75 -4.99 19.67
C GLY A 83 -5.06 -3.74 20.22
N LYS A 84 -4.55 -3.83 21.44
CA LYS A 84 -3.68 -2.84 22.06
C LYS A 84 -2.23 -3.27 21.99
N TYR A 85 -1.36 -2.57 22.69
CA TYR A 85 0.09 -2.75 22.60
C TYR A 85 0.53 -4.22 22.78
N ASP A 86 0.09 -4.87 23.88
CA ASP A 86 0.52 -6.23 24.19
C ASP A 86 0.00 -7.25 23.15
N GLU A 87 -1.25 -7.09 22.71
CA GLU A 87 -1.83 -7.92 21.65
C GLU A 87 -1.12 -7.70 20.30
N PHE A 88 -0.72 -6.45 19.99
CA PHE A 88 0.00 -6.14 18.77
C PHE A 88 1.40 -6.78 18.75
N ILE A 89 2.14 -6.67 19.86
CA ILE A 89 3.45 -7.32 20.00
C ILE A 89 3.32 -8.85 19.94
N ALA A 90 2.32 -9.41 20.65
CA ALA A 90 2.04 -10.85 20.62
C ALA A 90 1.68 -11.35 19.21
N ALA A 91 0.93 -10.56 18.43
CA ALA A 91 0.60 -10.89 17.05
C ALA A 91 1.86 -10.90 16.16
N GLY A 92 2.73 -9.88 16.26
CA GLY A 92 4.00 -9.84 15.56
C GLY A 92 4.89 -11.04 15.89
N LYS A 93 5.01 -11.36 17.19
CA LYS A 93 5.74 -12.54 17.63
C LYS A 93 5.13 -13.83 17.07
N GLY A 94 3.80 -13.96 17.11
CA GLY A 94 3.11 -15.12 16.56
C GLY A 94 3.37 -15.35 15.08
N TRP A 95 3.48 -14.28 14.29
CA TRP A 95 3.88 -14.37 12.90
C TRP A 95 5.32 -14.91 12.77
N MET A 96 6.28 -14.33 13.48
CA MET A 96 7.69 -14.72 13.43
C MET A 96 7.94 -16.14 14.00
N ASP A 97 7.14 -16.60 14.97
CA ASP A 97 7.23 -17.96 15.52
C ASP A 97 6.69 -19.06 14.57
N ASN A 98 5.76 -18.70 13.66
CA ASN A 98 5.04 -19.67 12.81
C ASN A 98 5.37 -19.57 11.34
N PHE A 99 6.11 -18.56 10.93
CA PHE A 99 6.48 -18.36 9.53
C PHE A 99 7.95 -17.97 9.41
N ASP A 100 8.60 -18.50 8.39
CA ASP A 100 9.93 -18.15 7.91
C ASP A 100 9.83 -17.38 6.59
N GLU A 101 10.93 -16.77 6.17
CA GLU A 101 11.04 -16.07 4.88
C GLU A 101 9.97 -14.97 4.70
N ILE A 102 9.60 -14.33 5.81
CA ILE A 102 8.57 -13.31 5.81
C ILE A 102 9.02 -12.11 4.98
N THR A 103 8.22 -11.73 4.00
CA THR A 103 8.49 -10.54 3.17
C THR A 103 7.22 -9.75 2.91
N TYR A 104 7.32 -8.44 3.10
CA TYR A 104 6.37 -7.48 2.56
C TYR A 104 7.05 -6.69 1.44
N ASN A 105 6.59 -6.88 0.22
CA ASN A 105 7.07 -6.15 -0.95
C ASN A 105 6.09 -5.02 -1.29
N ALA A 106 6.41 -3.80 -0.82
CA ALA A 106 5.60 -2.63 -1.10
C ALA A 106 5.70 -2.24 -2.57
N GLU A 107 4.56 -2.19 -3.27
CA GLU A 107 4.45 -1.71 -4.65
C GLU A 107 4.42 -0.17 -4.70
N VAL A 108 3.76 0.44 -3.70
CA VAL A 108 3.62 1.89 -3.63
C VAL A 108 3.46 2.36 -2.19
N TRP A 109 3.99 3.56 -1.92
CA TRP A 109 3.79 4.31 -0.69
C TRP A 109 3.06 5.62 -1.02
N LEU A 110 2.01 5.93 -0.27
CA LEU A 110 1.14 7.08 -0.50
C LEU A 110 0.91 7.86 0.80
N PRO A 111 0.75 9.18 0.73
CA PRO A 111 0.28 9.94 1.87
C PRO A 111 -1.18 9.57 2.21
N GLY A 112 -1.48 9.59 3.50
CA GLY A 112 -2.83 9.41 4.01
C GLY A 112 -3.55 10.75 4.21
N THR A 113 -4.83 10.66 4.51
CA THR A 113 -5.70 11.81 4.74
C THR A 113 -6.55 11.60 5.99
N ASP A 114 -7.02 12.70 6.56
CA ASP A 114 -8.09 12.67 7.55
C ASP A 114 -9.47 12.35 6.91
N SER A 115 -10.52 12.38 7.71
CA SER A 115 -11.89 12.12 7.27
C SER A 115 -12.45 13.15 6.28
N LEU A 116 -11.81 14.30 6.14
CA LEU A 116 -12.17 15.36 5.19
C LEU A 116 -11.33 15.31 3.92
N GLY A 117 -10.42 14.34 3.80
CA GLY A 117 -9.52 14.19 2.65
C GLY A 117 -8.29 15.10 2.71
N VAL A 118 -8.01 15.75 3.85
CA VAL A 118 -6.83 16.59 4.02
C VAL A 118 -5.64 15.73 4.42
N LEU A 119 -4.49 15.94 3.74
CA LEU A 119 -3.24 15.25 4.03
C LEU A 119 -2.80 15.52 5.48
N ASN A 120 -2.56 14.46 6.26
CA ASN A 120 -2.36 14.54 7.71
C ASN A 120 -1.03 13.93 8.20
N GLY A 121 -0.14 13.55 7.29
CA GLY A 121 1.13 12.91 7.62
C GLY A 121 1.03 11.41 7.90
N SER A 122 -0.15 10.80 7.78
CA SER A 122 -0.30 9.35 7.82
C SER A 122 0.24 8.71 6.55
N VAL A 123 0.52 7.41 6.60
CA VAL A 123 1.15 6.67 5.50
C VAL A 123 0.28 5.49 5.11
N ARG A 124 0.14 5.25 3.81
CA ARG A 124 -0.56 4.12 3.24
C ARG A 124 0.38 3.36 2.31
N THR A 125 0.22 2.04 2.26
CA THR A 125 0.99 1.22 1.33
C THR A 125 0.15 0.08 0.78
N TYR A 126 0.38 -0.24 -0.49
CA TYR A 126 -0.11 -1.45 -1.15
C TYR A 126 1.08 -2.32 -1.49
N GLY A 127 0.94 -3.62 -1.34
CA GLY A 127 2.01 -4.55 -1.63
C GLY A 127 1.56 -6.00 -1.51
N ASN A 128 2.54 -6.88 -1.49
CA ASN A 128 2.31 -8.32 -1.41
C ASN A 128 3.08 -8.89 -0.22
N TRP A 129 2.39 -9.67 0.59
CA TRP A 129 2.99 -10.56 1.58
C TRP A 129 3.39 -11.87 0.93
N SER A 130 4.50 -12.41 1.39
CA SER A 130 4.90 -13.80 1.18
C SER A 130 5.58 -14.33 2.44
N ALA A 131 5.32 -15.56 2.80
CA ALA A 131 5.97 -16.25 3.91
C ALA A 131 5.84 -17.77 3.74
N LYS A 132 6.64 -18.53 4.47
CA LYS A 132 6.60 -19.99 4.51
C LYS A 132 6.20 -20.44 5.91
N ASN A 133 5.11 -21.20 6.03
CA ASN A 133 4.71 -21.72 7.33
C ASN A 133 5.68 -22.81 7.81
N THR A 134 6.19 -22.66 9.04
CA THR A 134 7.22 -23.55 9.61
C THR A 134 6.74 -24.98 9.82
N ALA A 135 5.45 -25.18 10.15
CA ALA A 135 4.90 -26.49 10.45
C ALA A 135 4.51 -27.28 9.20
N SER A 136 3.83 -26.64 8.24
CA SER A 136 3.34 -27.31 7.01
C SER A 136 4.32 -27.24 5.85
N GLY A 137 5.24 -26.25 5.84
CA GLY A 137 6.10 -25.93 4.72
C GLY A 137 5.39 -25.19 3.59
N ASN A 138 4.10 -24.87 3.72
CA ASN A 138 3.33 -24.18 2.70
C ASN A 138 3.81 -22.72 2.55
N VAL A 139 4.02 -22.31 1.31
CA VAL A 139 4.29 -20.91 0.97
C VAL A 139 2.96 -20.20 0.76
N ILE A 140 2.77 -19.12 1.48
CA ILE A 140 1.61 -18.25 1.36
C ILE A 140 1.98 -16.95 0.66
N SER A 141 1.02 -16.36 -0.05
CA SER A 141 1.16 -15.02 -0.62
C SER A 141 -0.22 -14.39 -0.78
N ASN A 142 -0.34 -13.12 -0.42
CA ASN A 142 -1.54 -12.35 -0.74
C ASN A 142 -1.24 -10.86 -0.91
N ARG A 143 -2.16 -10.16 -1.56
CA ARG A 143 -2.12 -8.70 -1.64
C ARG A 143 -2.65 -8.09 -0.36
N ALA A 144 -2.03 -6.98 0.04
CA ALA A 144 -2.39 -6.26 1.24
C ALA A 144 -2.40 -4.74 1.03
N TYR A 145 -3.22 -4.09 1.83
CA TYR A 145 -3.18 -2.66 2.05
C TYR A 145 -2.98 -2.41 3.53
N HIS A 146 -2.08 -1.48 3.87
CA HIS A 146 -1.81 -1.05 5.24
C HIS A 146 -1.95 0.46 5.37
N SER A 147 -2.48 0.90 6.51
CA SER A 147 -2.62 2.32 6.86
C SER A 147 -2.00 2.57 8.23
N PHE A 148 -1.10 3.55 8.30
CA PHE A 148 -0.37 3.92 9.50
C PHE A 148 -0.71 5.34 9.92
N GLU A 149 -1.05 5.53 11.21
CA GLU A 149 -1.07 6.83 11.84
C GLU A 149 0.03 6.93 12.90
N PHE A 150 0.53 8.14 13.11
CA PHE A 150 1.70 8.38 13.96
C PHE A 150 1.41 9.40 15.04
N ASN A 151 2.06 9.24 16.21
CA ASN A 151 2.06 10.26 17.24
C ASN A 151 3.06 11.39 16.91
N GLY A 152 3.10 12.45 17.72
CA GLY A 152 4.02 13.57 17.53
C GLY A 152 5.51 13.20 17.60
N ALA A 153 5.86 12.06 18.23
CA ALA A 153 7.21 11.54 18.25
C ALA A 153 7.58 10.77 16.96
N GLY A 154 6.59 10.46 16.09
CA GLY A 154 6.75 9.68 14.86
C GLY A 154 6.73 8.17 15.10
N GLN A 155 6.17 7.73 16.24
CA GLN A 155 5.90 6.32 16.49
C GLN A 155 4.54 5.94 15.94
N ILE A 156 4.37 4.69 15.52
CA ILE A 156 3.11 4.13 15.03
C ILE A 156 2.09 4.16 16.18
N HIS A 157 1.03 4.94 15.99
CA HIS A 157 -0.06 5.12 16.96
C HIS A 157 -1.28 4.29 16.57
N GLU A 158 -1.48 4.08 15.26
CA GLU A 158 -2.52 3.20 14.75
C GLU A 158 -1.99 2.45 13.52
N LEU A 159 -2.29 1.16 13.44
CA LEU A 159 -2.05 0.34 12.25
C LEU A 159 -3.34 -0.40 11.91
N ARG A 160 -3.73 -0.32 10.64
CA ARG A 160 -4.84 -1.07 10.07
C ARG A 160 -4.35 -1.93 8.93
N ASP A 161 -4.67 -3.21 9.02
CA ASP A 161 -4.31 -4.22 8.04
C ASP A 161 -5.54 -4.67 7.26
N TYR A 162 -5.44 -4.66 5.94
CA TYR A 162 -6.53 -5.03 5.05
C TYR A 162 -6.04 -6.07 4.03
N PHE A 163 -6.28 -7.32 4.35
CA PHE A 163 -6.06 -8.47 3.46
C PHE A 163 -6.90 -9.65 3.93
N ASP A 164 -6.99 -10.71 3.16
CA ASP A 164 -7.67 -11.94 3.58
C ASP A 164 -6.80 -12.74 4.55
N GLY A 165 -6.77 -12.31 5.81
CA GLY A 165 -6.00 -12.98 6.87
C GLY A 165 -6.52 -14.38 7.18
N SER A 166 -7.84 -14.57 7.17
CA SER A 166 -8.45 -15.88 7.45
C SER A 166 -8.17 -16.89 6.34
N GLY A 167 -8.29 -16.48 5.07
CA GLY A 167 -7.95 -17.34 3.93
C GLY A 167 -6.47 -17.65 3.86
N LEU A 168 -5.61 -16.69 4.21
CA LEU A 168 -4.17 -16.88 4.28
C LEU A 168 -3.79 -17.93 5.32
N MET A 169 -4.37 -17.87 6.54
CA MET A 169 -4.13 -18.87 7.59
C MET A 169 -4.66 -20.25 7.21
N ALA A 170 -5.81 -20.33 6.53
CA ALA A 170 -6.33 -21.58 6.01
C ALA A 170 -5.38 -22.19 4.96
N ALA A 171 -4.83 -21.40 4.05
CA ALA A 171 -3.85 -21.84 3.07
C ALA A 171 -2.53 -22.32 3.73
N ALA A 172 -2.07 -21.58 4.76
CA ALA A 172 -0.88 -21.96 5.52
C ALA A 172 -1.00 -23.34 6.17
N MET A 173 -2.20 -23.70 6.66
CA MET A 173 -2.48 -24.94 7.39
C MET A 173 -2.99 -26.07 6.47
N ALA A 174 -3.20 -25.84 5.18
CA ALA A 174 -3.71 -26.87 4.28
C ALA A 174 -2.76 -28.08 4.23
N THR A 175 -3.32 -29.28 4.31
CA THR A 175 -2.56 -30.52 4.09
C THR A 175 -2.42 -30.75 2.59
N ASN A 176 -1.20 -30.94 2.13
CA ASN A 176 -0.94 -31.39 0.75
C ASN A 176 -1.29 -32.87 0.69
N GLU A 177 -2.48 -33.22 0.17
CA GLU A 177 -2.86 -34.62 -0.16
C GLU A 177 -2.15 -35.07 -1.45
#